data_cadc2d7adfc584b10315e3f9d0463aa8
#
_entry.id   cadc2d7adfc584b10315e3f9d0463aa8
#
_cell.length_a   1.000
_cell.length_b   1.000
_cell.length_c   1.000
_cell.angle_alpha   90.00
_cell.angle_beta   90.00
_cell.angle_gamma   90.00
#
_symmetry.space_group_name_H-M   'P 1'
#
loop_
_entity.id
_entity.type
_entity.pdbx_description
1 polymer ?
#
loop_
_entity_poly.entity_id
_entity_poly.type
_entity_poly.pdbx_seq_one_letter_code
_entity_poly.pdbx_strand_id
1 'polypeptide(L)'
;MTRLTRGDRSDDEMVADAVDRAPDRDGLLLGALLHDIGKTGHGSHVPIGARVADETLAHMGVSGPSRELASFMVGEHLLLPDTATRRDLTDENLILDVAARIGSPERLAALTMLACADAVATGPSAWTAWRRTLLAELVGRVRRVYERGDMGEELAQQLTSRIEAVRGALAQEPDDSVERFVLRMPRGYFLSVEPDRIARHHPVIAPDVGSTEVRTATSPGPREATYELLVVAADRPGLLSSIAGAVAVTGLSILTAQAFTTDDGVAVDIFEVEGVFEREVDEERWRELRSVLRKEIEGRLSLAHRVAEKRAQYPAPRSSVPVTVGVDNGASEYSTVIEVGAADRIGLLFDITSVLAELMLDVQLAKVATYAGRVIDVFYVRDALGRKVTDAAQVEEIKAAIRARLAGH
;
A
#
# COMPACT_ATOMS: atom_id res chain seq x y z
N MET A 1 -6.39 7.57 23.88
CA MET A 1 -5.82 8.85 24.36
C MET A 1 -5.78 8.94 25.88
N THR A 2 -6.88 9.02 26.62
CA THR A 2 -6.89 9.23 28.08
C THR A 2 -6.08 8.20 28.88
N ARG A 3 -6.07 6.91 28.49
CA ARG A 3 -5.22 5.89 29.14
C ARG A 3 -3.73 6.13 28.86
N LEU A 4 -3.38 6.41 27.61
CA LEU A 4 -2.00 6.69 27.19
C LEU A 4 -1.44 7.94 27.88
N THR A 5 -2.24 9.00 28.00
CA THR A 5 -1.82 10.23 28.70
C THR A 5 -1.74 10.08 30.24
N ARG A 6 -2.27 8.99 30.82
CA ARG A 6 -2.14 8.68 32.24
C ARG A 6 -0.92 7.82 32.59
N GLY A 7 -0.09 7.49 31.58
CA GLY A 7 1.11 6.68 31.80
C GLY A 7 0.88 5.17 31.77
N ASP A 8 -0.29 4.71 31.30
CA ASP A 8 -0.48 3.29 31.00
C ASP A 8 0.44 2.96 29.82
N ARG A 9 1.51 2.19 30.05
CA ARG A 9 2.44 1.77 29.01
C ARG A 9 1.69 0.87 28.01
N SER A 10 1.83 1.19 26.74
CA SER A 10 1.39 0.34 25.65
C SER A 10 2.43 -0.77 25.42
N ASP A 11 1.97 -1.99 25.15
CA ASP A 11 2.85 -3.07 24.67
C ASP A 11 3.34 -2.82 23.23
N ASP A 12 2.84 -1.78 22.57
CA ASP A 12 3.24 -1.35 21.23
C ASP A 12 4.37 -0.30 21.35
N GLU A 13 5.56 -0.65 20.87
CA GLU A 13 6.77 0.18 20.95
C GLU A 13 6.59 1.54 20.29
N MET A 14 5.92 1.62 19.13
CA MET A 14 5.64 2.88 18.43
C MET A 14 4.77 3.81 19.27
N VAL A 15 3.74 3.26 19.94
CA VAL A 15 2.84 4.03 20.82
C VAL A 15 3.56 4.46 22.08
N ALA A 16 4.39 3.59 22.66
CA ALA A 16 5.17 3.91 23.86
C ALA A 16 6.15 5.07 23.59
N ASP A 17 6.88 5.03 22.47
CA ASP A 17 7.79 6.11 22.06
C ASP A 17 7.03 7.43 21.83
N ALA A 18 5.85 7.38 21.18
CA ALA A 18 5.01 8.56 20.99
C ALA A 18 4.51 9.17 22.30
N VAL A 19 4.16 8.33 23.29
CA VAL A 19 3.74 8.79 24.63
C VAL A 19 4.88 9.51 25.34
N ASP A 20 6.10 8.97 25.29
CA ASP A 20 7.27 9.55 25.96
C ASP A 20 7.68 10.92 25.34
N ARG A 21 7.36 11.14 24.07
CA ARG A 21 7.66 12.39 23.33
C ARG A 21 6.50 13.38 23.27
N ALA A 22 5.34 13.02 23.81
CA ALA A 22 4.13 13.84 23.69
C ALA A 22 4.27 15.18 24.43
N PRO A 23 4.09 16.33 23.74
CA PRO A 23 4.52 17.62 24.27
C PRO A 23 3.54 18.22 25.27
N ASP A 24 2.24 18.05 25.06
CA ASP A 24 1.18 18.75 25.80
C ASP A 24 -0.07 17.87 25.92
N ARG A 25 -0.39 17.51 27.16
CA ARG A 25 -1.50 16.65 27.46
C ARG A 25 -2.87 17.26 27.14
N ASP A 26 -3.03 18.54 27.43
CA ASP A 26 -4.31 19.22 27.23
C ASP A 26 -4.58 19.44 25.75
N GLY A 27 -3.58 19.86 24.99
CA GLY A 27 -3.64 19.94 23.52
C GLY A 27 -3.95 18.60 22.86
N LEU A 28 -3.33 17.50 23.34
CA LEU A 28 -3.61 16.14 22.86
C LEU A 28 -5.06 15.71 23.11
N LEU A 29 -5.59 15.95 24.31
CA LEU A 29 -6.97 15.58 24.64
C LEU A 29 -7.99 16.41 23.86
N LEU A 30 -7.75 17.72 23.72
CA LEU A 30 -8.59 18.62 22.95
C LEU A 30 -8.56 18.25 21.45
N GLY A 31 -7.38 17.99 20.88
CA GLY A 31 -7.23 17.54 19.52
C GLY A 31 -7.96 16.22 19.26
N ALA A 32 -7.84 15.26 20.16
CA ALA A 32 -8.54 13.98 20.07
C ALA A 32 -10.07 14.14 20.22
N LEU A 33 -10.54 15.06 21.05
CA LEU A 33 -11.97 15.33 21.21
C LEU A 33 -12.58 15.97 19.95
N LEU A 34 -11.84 16.85 19.30
CA LEU A 34 -12.34 17.69 18.22
C LEU A 34 -11.96 17.18 16.80
N HIS A 35 -11.13 16.11 16.67
CA HIS A 35 -10.56 15.70 15.37
C HIS A 35 -11.59 15.52 14.26
N ASP A 36 -12.78 15.09 14.57
CA ASP A 36 -13.88 14.81 13.66
C ASP A 36 -15.00 15.88 13.66
N ILE A 37 -14.80 17.03 14.31
CA ILE A 37 -15.83 18.07 14.45
C ILE A 37 -16.34 18.61 13.10
N GLY A 38 -15.57 18.45 12.05
CA GLY A 38 -15.94 18.85 10.68
C GLY A 38 -16.80 17.87 9.91
N LYS A 39 -17.17 16.71 10.46
CA LYS A 39 -18.03 15.70 9.80
C LYS A 39 -19.48 16.15 9.71
N THR A 40 -19.77 17.12 8.84
CA THR A 40 -21.11 17.70 8.61
C THR A 40 -21.89 17.03 7.48
N GLY A 41 -21.35 15.99 6.84
CA GLY A 41 -21.99 15.26 5.73
C GLY A 41 -21.79 15.87 4.33
N HIS A 42 -21.14 17.02 4.20
CA HIS A 42 -20.88 17.68 2.92
C HIS A 42 -19.42 18.15 2.81
N GLY A 43 -18.74 17.77 1.72
CA GLY A 43 -17.38 18.23 1.38
C GLY A 43 -16.26 17.61 2.23
N SER A 44 -15.04 18.14 2.07
CA SER A 44 -13.87 17.72 2.88
C SER A 44 -14.04 18.20 4.32
N HIS A 45 -14.16 17.27 5.27
CA HIS A 45 -14.38 17.57 6.69
C HIS A 45 -13.13 18.15 7.38
N VAL A 46 -11.94 17.90 6.88
CA VAL A 46 -10.68 18.29 7.54
C VAL A 46 -10.48 19.81 7.57
N PRO A 47 -10.54 20.57 6.44
CA PRO A 47 -10.39 22.02 6.48
C PRO A 47 -11.49 22.72 7.28
N ILE A 48 -12.73 22.20 7.19
CA ILE A 48 -13.87 22.73 7.95
C ILE A 48 -13.64 22.48 9.44
N GLY A 49 -13.23 21.25 9.79
CA GLY A 49 -12.95 20.84 11.14
C GLY A 49 -11.84 21.66 11.79
N ALA A 50 -10.73 21.90 11.10
CA ALA A 50 -9.62 22.70 11.60
C ALA A 50 -10.06 24.12 11.98
N ARG A 51 -10.84 24.78 11.10
CA ARG A 51 -11.36 26.13 11.37
C ARG A 51 -12.34 26.14 12.55
N VAL A 52 -13.31 25.22 12.57
CA VAL A 52 -14.31 25.13 13.64
C VAL A 52 -13.65 24.78 14.97
N ALA A 53 -12.66 23.89 14.99
CA ALA A 53 -11.90 23.57 16.20
C ALA A 53 -11.15 24.78 16.75
N ASP A 54 -10.46 25.52 15.88
CA ASP A 54 -9.73 26.71 16.29
C ASP A 54 -10.63 27.80 16.87
N GLU A 55 -11.77 28.10 16.22
CA GLU A 55 -12.80 29.02 16.71
C GLU A 55 -13.39 28.53 18.06
N THR A 56 -13.68 27.25 18.18
CA THR A 56 -14.23 26.66 19.41
C THR A 56 -13.25 26.77 20.58
N LEU A 57 -11.99 26.42 20.35
CA LEU A 57 -10.94 26.51 21.36
C LEU A 57 -10.73 27.97 21.82
N ALA A 58 -10.80 28.93 20.89
CA ALA A 58 -10.73 30.34 21.22
C ALA A 58 -11.89 30.77 22.15
N HIS A 59 -13.11 30.37 21.84
CA HIS A 59 -14.29 30.66 22.67
C HIS A 59 -14.22 29.98 24.05
N MET A 60 -13.57 28.83 24.15
CA MET A 60 -13.32 28.14 25.43
C MET A 60 -12.20 28.80 26.24
N GLY A 61 -11.54 29.83 25.73
CA GLY A 61 -10.41 30.50 26.40
C GLY A 61 -9.11 29.71 26.31
N VAL A 62 -9.02 28.67 25.47
CA VAL A 62 -7.78 27.93 25.23
C VAL A 62 -6.86 28.76 24.34
N SER A 63 -5.60 28.92 24.74
CA SER A 63 -4.61 29.73 24.01
C SER A 63 -3.22 29.08 24.06
N GLY A 64 -2.29 29.61 23.30
CA GLY A 64 -0.88 29.16 23.28
C GLY A 64 -0.71 27.73 22.72
N PRO A 65 0.34 27.00 23.17
CA PRO A 65 0.73 25.71 22.58
C PRO A 65 -0.39 24.67 22.52
N SER A 66 -1.25 24.60 23.53
CA SER A 66 -2.35 23.62 23.58
C SER A 66 -3.38 23.85 22.47
N ARG A 67 -3.72 25.13 22.17
CA ARG A 67 -4.60 25.47 21.05
C ARG A 67 -3.95 25.17 19.72
N GLU A 68 -2.70 25.54 19.55
CA GLU A 68 -1.93 25.30 18.31
C GLU A 68 -1.82 23.82 18.02
N LEU A 69 -1.49 23.00 19.05
CA LEU A 69 -1.40 21.55 18.90
C LEU A 69 -2.75 20.91 18.55
N ALA A 70 -3.81 21.28 19.27
CA ALA A 70 -5.15 20.75 19.03
C ALA A 70 -5.66 21.10 17.62
N SER A 71 -5.52 22.36 17.19
CA SER A 71 -5.90 22.81 15.83
C SER A 71 -5.09 22.10 14.76
N PHE A 72 -3.78 21.92 14.95
CA PHE A 72 -2.92 21.14 14.07
C PHE A 72 -3.39 19.68 13.97
N MET A 73 -3.66 19.02 15.10
CA MET A 73 -4.13 17.64 15.12
C MET A 73 -5.43 17.48 14.33
N VAL A 74 -6.39 18.39 14.49
CA VAL A 74 -7.65 18.35 13.73
C VAL A 74 -7.39 18.55 12.24
N GLY A 75 -6.49 19.45 11.85
CA GLY A 75 -6.14 19.73 10.46
C GLY A 75 -5.37 18.60 9.77
N GLU A 76 -4.66 17.77 10.54
CA GLU A 76 -3.73 16.77 9.98
C GLU A 76 -4.04 15.33 10.43
N HIS A 77 -5.19 15.07 11.09
CA HIS A 77 -5.47 13.75 11.70
C HIS A 77 -5.48 12.57 10.71
N LEU A 78 -5.77 12.83 9.43
CA LEU A 78 -5.74 11.81 8.37
C LEU A 78 -4.38 11.68 7.69
N LEU A 79 -3.43 12.59 7.92
CA LEU A 79 -2.15 12.61 7.21
C LEU A 79 -1.40 11.28 7.35
N LEU A 80 -1.18 10.82 8.57
CA LEU A 80 -0.43 9.58 8.80
C LEU A 80 -1.19 8.34 8.32
N PRO A 81 -2.48 8.11 8.67
CA PRO A 81 -3.23 6.94 8.18
C PRO A 81 -3.34 6.87 6.66
N ASP A 82 -3.65 7.99 6.02
CA ASP A 82 -3.80 8.06 4.57
C ASP A 82 -2.45 7.84 3.86
N THR A 83 -1.38 8.49 4.32
CA THR A 83 -0.05 8.29 3.75
C THR A 83 0.41 6.84 3.92
N ALA A 84 0.31 6.28 5.11
CA ALA A 84 0.75 4.92 5.38
C ALA A 84 0.05 3.88 4.51
N THR A 85 -1.25 4.05 4.25
CA THR A 85 -2.05 3.04 3.54
C THR A 85 -2.14 3.28 2.03
N ARG A 86 -1.91 4.50 1.56
CA ARG A 86 -2.17 4.89 0.16
C ARG A 86 -0.93 5.34 -0.60
N ARG A 87 0.19 5.64 0.08
CA ARG A 87 1.39 6.20 -0.55
C ARG A 87 2.55 5.20 -0.55
N ASP A 88 3.46 5.41 -1.50
CA ASP A 88 4.71 4.65 -1.54
C ASP A 88 5.67 5.18 -0.50
N LEU A 89 5.86 4.41 0.57
CA LEU A 89 6.76 4.80 1.67
C LEU A 89 8.24 4.69 1.28
N THR A 90 8.58 4.14 0.11
CA THR A 90 9.96 4.12 -0.40
C THR A 90 10.33 5.40 -1.15
N ASP A 91 9.35 6.26 -1.47
CA ASP A 91 9.58 7.59 -2.06
C ASP A 91 10.08 8.56 -0.97
N GLU A 92 11.36 8.96 -1.10
CA GLU A 92 12.02 9.86 -0.14
C GLU A 92 11.39 11.25 -0.10
N ASN A 93 11.01 11.79 -1.27
CA ASN A 93 10.41 13.11 -1.33
C ASN A 93 9.07 13.12 -0.62
N LEU A 94 8.28 12.05 -0.73
CA LEU A 94 7.07 11.89 0.06
C LEU A 94 7.37 11.97 1.57
N ILE A 95 8.41 11.28 2.04
CA ILE A 95 8.76 11.28 3.47
C ILE A 95 9.22 12.65 3.92
N LEU A 96 10.03 13.37 3.08
CA LEU A 96 10.45 14.74 3.35
C LEU A 96 9.26 15.70 3.39
N ASP A 97 8.32 15.60 2.45
CA ASP A 97 7.11 16.41 2.41
C ASP A 97 6.23 16.20 3.65
N VAL A 98 6.05 14.93 4.04
CA VAL A 98 5.30 14.58 5.27
C VAL A 98 6.01 15.15 6.50
N ALA A 99 7.34 15.02 6.59
CA ALA A 99 8.13 15.61 7.68
C ALA A 99 8.00 17.13 7.70
N ALA A 100 8.14 17.80 6.57
CA ALA A 100 8.00 19.25 6.46
C ALA A 100 6.59 19.72 6.89
N ARG A 101 5.54 19.00 6.48
CA ARG A 101 4.15 19.30 6.82
C ARG A 101 3.85 19.11 8.30
N ILE A 102 4.40 18.10 8.93
CA ILE A 102 4.27 17.86 10.38
C ILE A 102 5.08 18.88 11.18
N GLY A 103 6.30 19.14 10.78
CA GLY A 103 7.15 20.25 11.25
C GLY A 103 7.94 19.97 12.52
N SER A 104 7.59 18.95 13.35
CA SER A 104 8.39 18.61 14.54
C SER A 104 8.17 17.18 15.04
N PRO A 105 9.15 16.61 15.79
CA PRO A 105 8.99 15.29 16.43
C PRO A 105 7.80 15.20 17.40
N GLU A 106 7.50 16.28 18.11
CA GLU A 106 6.41 16.36 19.08
C GLU A 106 5.05 16.29 18.36
N ARG A 107 4.91 17.01 17.24
CA ARG A 107 3.70 16.95 16.41
C ARG A 107 3.53 15.57 15.75
N LEU A 108 4.63 14.92 15.34
CA LEU A 108 4.61 13.54 14.87
C LEU A 108 4.12 12.59 15.95
N ALA A 109 4.61 12.73 17.18
CA ALA A 109 4.16 11.95 18.32
C ALA A 109 2.65 12.12 18.58
N ALA A 110 2.17 13.38 18.56
CA ALA A 110 0.76 13.71 18.74
C ALA A 110 -0.16 13.06 17.68
N LEU A 111 0.22 13.16 16.39
CA LEU A 111 -0.54 12.52 15.29
C LEU A 111 -0.47 11.00 15.36
N THR A 112 0.65 10.42 15.76
CA THR A 112 0.80 8.96 15.93
C THR A 112 -0.16 8.47 17.02
N MET A 113 -0.19 9.14 18.17
CA MET A 113 -1.11 8.80 19.26
C MET A 113 -2.57 8.93 18.84
N LEU A 114 -2.91 9.98 18.09
CA LEU A 114 -4.28 10.18 17.60
C LEU A 114 -4.67 9.09 16.60
N ALA A 115 -3.84 8.80 15.61
CA ALA A 115 -4.10 7.76 14.62
C ALA A 115 -4.31 6.38 15.25
N CYS A 116 -3.48 6.01 16.23
CA CYS A 116 -3.63 4.76 16.96
C CYS A 116 -4.91 4.74 17.79
N ALA A 117 -5.21 5.82 18.51
CA ALA A 117 -6.38 5.90 19.38
C ALA A 117 -7.69 5.87 18.58
N ASP A 118 -7.76 6.56 17.46
CA ASP A 118 -8.91 6.58 16.56
C ASP A 118 -9.13 5.21 15.92
N ALA A 119 -8.07 4.59 15.38
CA ALA A 119 -8.16 3.26 14.78
C ALA A 119 -8.61 2.19 15.79
N VAL A 120 -8.10 2.21 17.02
CA VAL A 120 -8.54 1.32 18.10
C VAL A 120 -9.99 1.56 18.50
N ALA A 121 -10.41 2.83 18.58
CA ALA A 121 -11.80 3.20 18.91
C ALA A 121 -12.80 2.79 17.81
N THR A 122 -12.38 2.85 16.55
CA THR A 122 -13.19 2.43 15.39
C THR A 122 -13.37 0.91 15.34
N GLY A 123 -12.40 0.13 15.88
CA GLY A 123 -12.54 -1.31 16.06
C GLY A 123 -11.50 -2.17 15.35
N PRO A 124 -11.59 -3.52 15.49
CA PRO A 124 -10.56 -4.45 14.99
C PRO A 124 -10.32 -4.39 13.48
N SER A 125 -11.33 -4.02 12.70
CA SER A 125 -11.20 -3.84 11.25
C SER A 125 -10.42 -2.58 10.86
N ALA A 126 -10.37 -1.58 11.73
CA ALA A 126 -9.58 -0.37 11.52
C ALA A 126 -8.14 -0.50 12.03
N TRP A 127 -7.92 -1.27 13.12
CA TRP A 127 -6.61 -1.50 13.73
C TRP A 127 -6.10 -2.91 13.44
N THR A 128 -5.78 -3.20 12.18
CA THR A 128 -5.18 -4.48 11.76
C THR A 128 -3.66 -4.47 11.95
N ALA A 129 -3.06 -5.66 12.10
CA ALA A 129 -1.60 -5.81 12.19
C ALA A 129 -0.88 -5.15 10.99
N TRP A 130 -1.43 -5.29 9.79
CA TRP A 130 -0.91 -4.67 8.57
C TRP A 130 -0.89 -3.13 8.64
N ARG A 131 -2.02 -2.50 9.00
CA ARG A 131 -2.08 -1.03 9.14
C ARG A 131 -1.12 -0.51 10.20
N ARG A 132 -1.00 -1.25 11.30
CA ARG A 132 -0.03 -0.93 12.34
C ARG A 132 1.40 -0.96 11.82
N THR A 133 1.77 -1.99 11.04
CA THR A 133 3.10 -2.10 10.44
C THR A 133 3.39 -0.94 9.49
N LEU A 134 2.46 -0.59 8.59
CA LEU A 134 2.64 0.54 7.69
C LEU A 134 2.75 1.88 8.43
N LEU A 135 1.92 2.08 9.45
CA LEU A 135 2.00 3.30 10.26
C LEU A 135 3.33 3.39 11.00
N ALA A 136 3.80 2.29 11.59
CA ALA A 136 5.09 2.24 12.28
C ALA A 136 6.26 2.49 11.31
N GLU A 137 6.19 1.97 10.10
CA GLU A 137 7.18 2.23 9.06
C GLU A 137 7.22 3.72 8.70
N LEU A 138 6.07 4.34 8.40
CA LEU A 138 5.99 5.76 8.08
C LEU A 138 6.53 6.63 9.21
N VAL A 139 6.06 6.39 10.45
CA VAL A 139 6.49 7.14 11.65
C VAL A 139 8.00 7.01 11.85
N GLY A 140 8.53 5.80 11.68
CA GLY A 140 9.97 5.54 11.79
C GLY A 140 10.78 6.29 10.73
N ARG A 141 10.31 6.38 9.48
CA ARG A 141 10.97 7.12 8.40
C ARG A 141 10.92 8.62 8.65
N VAL A 142 9.77 9.19 8.99
CA VAL A 142 9.62 10.62 9.30
C VAL A 142 10.46 11.03 10.52
N ARG A 143 10.50 10.19 11.56
CA ARG A 143 11.34 10.43 12.73
C ARG A 143 12.82 10.54 12.38
N ARG A 144 13.32 9.66 11.52
CA ARG A 144 14.71 9.69 11.05
C ARG A 144 15.06 11.00 10.36
N VAL A 145 14.12 11.59 9.58
CA VAL A 145 14.31 12.93 8.98
C VAL A 145 14.61 13.97 10.05
N TYR A 146 13.89 13.97 11.17
CA TYR A 146 14.11 14.92 12.25
C TYR A 146 15.40 14.66 13.04
N GLU A 147 15.78 13.41 13.21
CA GLU A 147 16.96 13.05 14.00
C GLU A 147 18.28 13.34 13.27
N ARG A 148 18.29 13.26 11.95
CA ARG A 148 19.55 13.26 11.16
C ARG A 148 19.66 14.33 10.09
N GLY A 149 18.58 14.95 9.67
CA GLY A 149 18.58 16.10 8.77
C GLY A 149 19.01 15.86 7.32
N ASP A 150 19.46 14.65 6.98
CA ASP A 150 19.85 14.26 5.62
C ASP A 150 19.44 12.80 5.34
N MET A 151 18.63 12.60 4.29
CA MET A 151 18.09 11.28 3.91
C MET A 151 18.93 10.58 2.83
N GLY A 152 19.66 11.31 2.00
CA GLY A 152 20.36 10.74 0.84
C GLY A 152 21.51 9.80 1.22
N GLU A 153 22.32 10.19 2.20
CA GLU A 153 23.43 9.34 2.69
C GLU A 153 22.94 8.13 3.49
N GLU A 154 21.87 8.30 4.25
CA GLU A 154 21.31 7.23 5.07
C GLU A 154 20.63 6.15 4.24
N LEU A 155 19.87 6.53 3.19
CA LEU A 155 19.26 5.54 2.29
C LEU A 155 20.32 4.75 1.54
N ALA A 156 21.41 5.41 1.09
CA ALA A 156 22.53 4.72 0.48
C ALA A 156 23.19 3.74 1.46
N GLN A 157 23.36 4.13 2.73
CA GLN A 157 23.87 3.26 3.78
C GLN A 157 22.88 2.14 4.12
N GLN A 158 21.58 2.44 4.21
CA GLN A 158 20.54 1.44 4.44
C GLN A 158 20.47 0.43 3.30
N LEU A 159 20.52 0.89 2.05
CA LEU A 159 20.55 0.01 0.88
C LEU A 159 21.81 -0.89 0.90
N THR A 160 22.98 -0.31 1.18
CA THR A 160 24.23 -1.06 1.30
C THR A 160 24.11 -2.11 2.40
N SER A 161 23.64 -1.76 3.58
CA SER A 161 23.47 -2.69 4.71
C SER A 161 22.45 -3.81 4.38
N ARG A 162 21.36 -3.47 3.66
CA ARG A 162 20.36 -4.44 3.20
C ARG A 162 20.96 -5.42 2.19
N ILE A 163 21.72 -4.94 1.22
CA ILE A 163 22.41 -5.78 0.22
C ILE A 163 23.45 -6.68 0.90
N GLU A 164 24.22 -6.18 1.88
CA GLU A 164 25.15 -7.00 2.66
C GLU A 164 24.43 -8.08 3.45
N ALA A 165 23.28 -7.79 4.06
CA ALA A 165 22.45 -8.77 4.75
C ALA A 165 21.92 -9.84 3.78
N VAL A 166 21.53 -9.46 2.56
CA VAL A 166 21.13 -10.40 1.50
C VAL A 166 22.28 -11.29 1.07
N ARG A 167 23.49 -10.72 0.85
CA ARG A 167 24.69 -11.52 0.56
C ARG A 167 24.99 -12.52 1.69
N GLY A 168 24.85 -12.09 2.94
CA GLY A 168 25.00 -12.98 4.10
C GLY A 168 23.97 -14.10 4.11
N ALA A 169 22.72 -13.83 3.80
CA ALA A 169 21.64 -14.82 3.72
C ALA A 169 21.83 -15.81 2.54
N LEU A 170 22.51 -15.37 1.48
CA LEU A 170 22.83 -16.16 0.28
C LEU A 170 24.27 -16.74 0.28
N ALA A 171 24.95 -16.78 1.40
CA ALA A 171 26.36 -17.20 1.49
C ALA A 171 26.64 -18.67 1.04
N GLN A 172 25.61 -19.47 0.84
CA GLN A 172 25.70 -20.83 0.31
C GLN A 172 25.55 -20.91 -1.22
N GLU A 173 25.08 -19.81 -1.85
CA GLU A 173 24.93 -19.71 -3.30
C GLU A 173 26.24 -19.29 -3.97
N PRO A 174 26.45 -19.62 -5.26
CA PRO A 174 27.63 -19.15 -6.00
C PRO A 174 27.70 -17.62 -6.07
N ASP A 175 28.86 -17.05 -5.75
CA ASP A 175 29.09 -15.60 -5.73
C ASP A 175 28.65 -14.91 -7.03
N ASP A 176 28.97 -15.49 -8.19
CA ASP A 176 28.55 -14.94 -9.49
C ASP A 176 27.01 -14.87 -9.67
N SER A 177 26.28 -15.80 -9.05
CA SER A 177 24.81 -15.80 -9.07
C SER A 177 24.26 -14.67 -8.22
N VAL A 178 24.81 -14.51 -7.01
CA VAL A 178 24.40 -13.47 -6.06
C VAL A 178 24.70 -12.09 -6.61
N GLU A 179 25.90 -11.87 -7.17
CA GLU A 179 26.25 -10.56 -7.73
C GLU A 179 25.39 -10.19 -8.95
N ARG A 180 25.13 -11.12 -9.86
CA ARG A 180 24.21 -10.89 -11.00
C ARG A 180 22.81 -10.56 -10.49
N PHE A 181 22.31 -11.27 -9.50
CA PHE A 181 21.01 -10.99 -8.89
C PHE A 181 20.97 -9.58 -8.29
N VAL A 182 21.98 -9.18 -7.50
CA VAL A 182 22.07 -7.86 -6.88
C VAL A 182 22.11 -6.74 -7.92
N LEU A 183 22.87 -6.94 -9.00
CA LEU A 183 23.02 -5.92 -10.06
C LEU A 183 21.74 -5.73 -10.89
N ARG A 184 20.96 -6.79 -11.13
CA ARG A 184 19.77 -6.72 -11.99
C ARG A 184 18.51 -6.26 -11.27
N MET A 185 18.44 -6.43 -9.93
CA MET A 185 17.25 -6.09 -9.16
C MET A 185 17.17 -4.59 -8.86
N PRO A 186 15.97 -3.97 -8.93
CA PRO A 186 15.80 -2.56 -8.61
C PRO A 186 16.02 -2.32 -7.10
N ARG A 187 16.55 -1.12 -6.78
CA ARG A 187 16.82 -0.71 -5.38
C ARG A 187 15.59 -0.83 -4.48
N GLY A 188 14.42 -0.49 -4.99
CA GLY A 188 13.15 -0.57 -4.27
C GLY A 188 12.83 -1.98 -3.77
N TYR A 189 13.27 -3.02 -4.47
CA TYR A 189 13.11 -4.40 -4.03
C TYR A 189 13.87 -4.68 -2.73
N PHE A 190 15.15 -4.29 -2.65
CA PHE A 190 15.96 -4.48 -1.44
C PHE A 190 15.47 -3.65 -0.26
N LEU A 191 14.87 -2.50 -0.51
CA LEU A 191 14.33 -1.62 0.53
C LEU A 191 12.95 -2.10 1.05
N SER A 192 12.17 -2.78 0.22
CA SER A 192 10.79 -3.19 0.53
C SER A 192 10.65 -4.62 1.00
N VAL A 193 11.61 -5.50 0.66
CA VAL A 193 11.55 -6.93 0.97
C VAL A 193 12.64 -7.29 1.99
N GLU A 194 12.29 -8.04 3.03
CA GLU A 194 13.23 -8.45 4.06
C GLU A 194 14.30 -9.45 3.51
N PRO A 195 15.56 -9.38 3.98
CA PRO A 195 16.65 -10.21 3.46
C PRO A 195 16.36 -11.71 3.44
N ASP A 196 15.73 -12.25 4.48
CA ASP A 196 15.35 -13.66 4.55
C ASP A 196 14.29 -14.05 3.51
N ARG A 197 13.38 -13.12 3.16
CA ARG A 197 12.42 -13.31 2.07
C ARG A 197 13.13 -13.28 0.73
N ILE A 198 14.06 -12.33 0.53
CA ILE A 198 14.88 -12.23 -0.68
C ILE A 198 15.65 -13.53 -0.90
N ALA A 199 16.22 -14.11 0.16
CA ALA A 199 16.91 -15.39 0.06
C ALA A 199 15.99 -16.53 -0.41
N ARG A 200 14.71 -16.54 -0.01
CA ARG A 200 13.72 -17.50 -0.54
C ARG A 200 13.32 -17.23 -1.98
N HIS A 201 13.31 -15.96 -2.40
CA HIS A 201 12.99 -15.56 -3.76
C HIS A 201 14.11 -15.85 -4.76
N HIS A 202 15.36 -15.76 -4.33
CA HIS A 202 16.54 -15.89 -5.17
C HIS A 202 16.51 -17.11 -6.12
N PRO A 203 16.24 -18.37 -5.68
CA PRO A 203 16.25 -19.53 -6.57
C PRO A 203 15.17 -19.49 -7.66
N VAL A 204 14.15 -18.65 -7.51
CA VAL A 204 13.06 -18.48 -8.51
C VAL A 204 13.41 -17.36 -9.49
N ILE A 205 14.05 -16.29 -9.00
CA ILE A 205 14.39 -15.08 -9.78
C ILE A 205 15.71 -15.23 -10.53
N ALA A 206 16.74 -15.81 -9.88
CA ALA A 206 18.11 -15.80 -10.41
C ALA A 206 18.30 -16.49 -11.77
N PRO A 207 17.62 -17.60 -12.12
CA PRO A 207 17.73 -18.19 -13.45
C PRO A 207 17.10 -17.31 -14.51
N ASP A 208 17.63 -17.35 -15.75
CA ASP A 208 17.04 -16.64 -16.89
C ASP A 208 15.61 -17.11 -17.18
N VAL A 209 14.73 -16.20 -17.55
CA VAL A 209 13.30 -16.47 -17.79
C VAL A 209 13.01 -16.40 -19.28
N GLY A 210 12.43 -17.45 -19.84
CA GLY A 210 11.97 -17.47 -21.23
C GLY A 210 10.75 -16.57 -21.45
N SER A 211 10.53 -16.09 -22.67
CA SER A 211 9.46 -15.13 -23.00
C SER A 211 8.04 -15.59 -22.69
N THR A 212 7.80 -16.90 -22.64
CA THR A 212 6.49 -17.50 -22.29
C THR A 212 6.54 -18.26 -20.96
N GLU A 213 7.69 -18.24 -20.29
CA GLU A 213 7.87 -18.91 -19.02
C GLU A 213 7.27 -18.08 -17.88
N VAL A 214 6.60 -18.76 -16.95
CA VAL A 214 6.18 -18.19 -15.69
C VAL A 214 6.59 -19.13 -14.56
N ARG A 215 7.25 -18.56 -13.57
CA ARG A 215 7.63 -19.25 -12.34
C ARG A 215 6.85 -18.68 -11.17
N THR A 216 6.48 -19.55 -10.25
CA THR A 216 5.81 -19.12 -9.03
C THR A 216 6.38 -19.85 -7.83
N ALA A 217 6.45 -19.14 -6.71
CA ALA A 217 6.70 -19.74 -5.40
C ALA A 217 5.62 -19.28 -4.42
N THR A 218 5.32 -20.12 -3.45
CA THR A 218 4.35 -19.82 -2.39
C THR A 218 4.99 -20.10 -1.04
N SER A 219 4.76 -19.21 -0.08
CA SER A 219 5.19 -19.38 1.31
C SER A 219 4.12 -18.83 2.26
N PRO A 220 4.16 -19.17 3.56
CA PRO A 220 3.28 -18.53 4.53
C PRO A 220 3.41 -17.00 4.49
N GLY A 221 2.28 -16.32 4.50
CA GLY A 221 2.21 -14.86 4.53
C GLY A 221 2.46 -14.29 5.91
N PRO A 222 2.52 -12.95 6.03
CA PRO A 222 2.76 -12.28 7.30
C PRO A 222 1.59 -12.31 8.27
N ARG A 223 0.38 -12.64 7.80
CA ARG A 223 -0.85 -12.76 8.59
C ARG A 223 -1.30 -14.22 8.68
N GLU A 224 -2.08 -14.53 9.72
CA GLU A 224 -2.70 -15.85 9.85
C GLU A 224 -3.58 -16.15 8.64
N ALA A 225 -3.50 -17.36 8.09
CA ALA A 225 -4.22 -17.83 6.91
C ALA A 225 -3.97 -17.02 5.62
N THR A 226 -2.87 -16.26 5.55
CA THR A 226 -2.40 -15.63 4.30
C THR A 226 -1.18 -16.33 3.74
N TYR A 227 -0.94 -16.11 2.46
CA TYR A 227 0.18 -16.69 1.73
C TYR A 227 0.88 -15.61 0.91
N GLU A 228 2.19 -15.71 0.84
CA GLU A 228 2.96 -14.98 -0.14
C GLU A 228 2.99 -15.77 -1.44
N LEU A 229 2.61 -15.13 -2.54
CA LEU A 229 2.73 -15.65 -3.89
C LEU A 229 3.74 -14.78 -4.64
N LEU A 230 4.88 -15.38 -4.97
CA LEU A 230 5.88 -14.79 -5.88
C LEU A 230 5.58 -15.26 -7.30
N VAL A 231 5.54 -14.31 -8.24
CA VAL A 231 5.41 -14.59 -9.68
C VAL A 231 6.59 -13.94 -10.40
N VAL A 232 7.28 -14.72 -11.25
CA VAL A 232 8.42 -14.27 -12.05
C VAL A 232 8.15 -14.63 -13.51
N ALA A 233 8.15 -13.64 -14.39
CA ALA A 233 7.88 -13.81 -15.82
C ALA A 233 8.57 -12.70 -16.64
N ALA A 234 8.69 -12.86 -17.97
CA ALA A 234 9.07 -11.76 -18.83
C ALA A 234 8.04 -10.62 -18.69
N ASP A 235 8.53 -9.39 -18.46
CA ASP A 235 7.66 -8.23 -18.31
C ASP A 235 6.93 -7.91 -19.61
N ARG A 236 5.63 -7.59 -19.49
CA ARG A 236 4.76 -7.29 -20.62
C ARG A 236 3.51 -6.53 -20.16
N PRO A 237 2.93 -5.68 -21.03
CA PRO A 237 1.65 -5.05 -20.74
C PRO A 237 0.58 -6.07 -20.38
N GLY A 238 -0.14 -5.85 -19.28
CA GLY A 238 -1.22 -6.72 -18.81
C GLY A 238 -0.79 -7.94 -17.99
N LEU A 239 0.49 -8.10 -17.65
CA LEU A 239 0.93 -9.21 -16.81
C LEU A 239 0.24 -9.18 -15.44
N LEU A 240 0.18 -8.03 -14.78
CA LEU A 240 -0.52 -7.86 -13.51
C LEU A 240 -2.01 -8.23 -13.62
N SER A 241 -2.66 -7.86 -14.73
CA SER A 241 -4.04 -8.27 -15.01
C SER A 241 -4.16 -9.79 -15.17
N SER A 242 -3.24 -10.42 -15.90
CA SER A 242 -3.21 -11.88 -16.06
C SER A 242 -3.07 -12.59 -14.71
N ILE A 243 -2.22 -12.08 -13.81
CA ILE A 243 -2.04 -12.63 -12.46
C ILE A 243 -3.31 -12.41 -11.61
N ALA A 244 -3.85 -11.19 -11.59
CA ALA A 244 -5.06 -10.86 -10.83
C ALA A 244 -6.27 -11.71 -11.29
N GLY A 245 -6.40 -11.93 -12.60
CA GLY A 245 -7.44 -12.80 -13.16
C GLY A 245 -7.25 -14.27 -12.79
N ALA A 246 -6.03 -14.78 -12.84
CA ALA A 246 -5.73 -16.16 -12.45
C ALA A 246 -6.02 -16.39 -10.96
N VAL A 247 -5.63 -15.46 -10.08
CA VAL A 247 -5.94 -15.50 -8.66
C VAL A 247 -7.45 -15.50 -8.42
N ALA A 248 -8.20 -14.62 -9.09
CA ALA A 248 -9.66 -14.55 -8.95
C ALA A 248 -10.37 -15.82 -9.40
N VAL A 249 -9.97 -16.41 -10.54
CA VAL A 249 -10.56 -17.65 -11.08
C VAL A 249 -10.32 -18.82 -10.15
N THR A 250 -9.18 -18.88 -9.48
CA THR A 250 -8.84 -19.97 -8.54
C THR A 250 -9.42 -19.76 -7.14
N GLY A 251 -10.24 -18.73 -6.93
CA GLY A 251 -10.92 -18.47 -5.64
C GLY A 251 -9.98 -17.98 -4.56
N LEU A 252 -8.94 -17.26 -4.96
CA LEU A 252 -8.05 -16.51 -4.08
C LEU A 252 -8.37 -15.03 -4.17
N SER A 253 -8.05 -14.28 -3.12
CA SER A 253 -8.13 -12.83 -3.04
C SER A 253 -6.76 -12.23 -2.84
N ILE A 254 -6.44 -11.15 -3.56
CA ILE A 254 -5.21 -10.39 -3.38
C ILE A 254 -5.45 -9.34 -2.30
N LEU A 255 -4.58 -9.32 -1.30
CA LEU A 255 -4.61 -8.37 -0.18
C LEU A 255 -3.58 -7.27 -0.36
N THR A 256 -2.41 -7.59 -0.91
CA THR A 256 -1.37 -6.64 -1.30
C THR A 256 -0.68 -7.12 -2.56
N ALA A 257 -0.16 -6.19 -3.36
CA ALA A 257 0.67 -6.47 -4.52
C ALA A 257 1.84 -5.49 -4.59
N GLN A 258 3.03 -6.01 -4.88
CA GLN A 258 4.23 -5.24 -5.17
C GLN A 258 4.78 -5.75 -6.51
N ALA A 259 4.96 -4.86 -7.45
CA ALA A 259 5.50 -5.17 -8.77
C ALA A 259 6.89 -4.54 -8.93
N PHE A 260 7.83 -5.34 -9.37
CA PHE A 260 9.19 -4.91 -9.65
C PHE A 260 9.59 -5.41 -11.04
N THR A 261 10.32 -4.60 -11.78
CA THR A 261 10.91 -5.01 -13.05
C THR A 261 12.42 -4.91 -12.95
N THR A 262 13.11 -5.98 -13.33
CA THR A 262 14.57 -6.01 -13.38
C THR A 262 15.08 -5.22 -14.60
N ASP A 263 16.36 -4.83 -14.59
CA ASP A 263 16.96 -4.05 -15.68
C ASP A 263 16.93 -4.79 -17.03
N ASP A 264 16.85 -6.12 -17.01
CA ASP A 264 16.75 -6.99 -18.19
C ASP A 264 15.30 -7.38 -18.57
N GLY A 265 14.30 -6.70 -18.00
CA GLY A 265 12.88 -6.83 -18.38
C GLY A 265 12.20 -8.08 -17.85
N VAL A 266 12.57 -8.53 -16.64
CA VAL A 266 11.86 -9.59 -15.93
C VAL A 266 11.00 -8.97 -14.82
N ALA A 267 9.71 -9.24 -14.84
CA ALA A 267 8.79 -8.88 -13.76
C ALA A 267 8.95 -9.82 -12.58
N VAL A 268 9.00 -9.25 -11.39
CA VAL A 268 9.07 -9.93 -10.09
C VAL A 268 7.94 -9.37 -9.24
N ASP A 269 6.81 -10.06 -9.25
CA ASP A 269 5.60 -9.62 -8.58
C ASP A 269 5.37 -10.42 -7.31
N ILE A 270 5.15 -9.73 -6.20
CA ILE A 270 4.92 -10.32 -4.88
C ILE A 270 3.51 -9.97 -4.43
N PHE A 271 2.73 -10.98 -4.15
CA PHE A 271 1.36 -10.83 -3.67
C PHE A 271 1.22 -11.43 -2.28
N GLU A 272 0.48 -10.76 -1.42
CA GLU A 272 -0.13 -11.43 -0.29
C GLU A 272 -1.55 -11.81 -0.68
N VAL A 273 -1.88 -13.10 -0.54
CA VAL A 273 -3.18 -13.66 -0.94
C VAL A 273 -3.79 -14.47 0.18
N GLU A 274 -5.13 -14.59 0.15
CA GLU A 274 -5.90 -15.46 1.04
C GLU A 274 -6.94 -16.27 0.26
N GLY A 275 -7.42 -17.35 0.85
CA GLY A 275 -8.54 -18.10 0.29
C GLY A 275 -9.87 -17.37 0.51
N VAL A 276 -10.67 -17.19 -0.56
CA VAL A 276 -11.99 -16.52 -0.46
C VAL A 276 -13.00 -17.35 0.32
N PHE A 277 -12.95 -18.67 0.18
CA PHE A 277 -13.96 -19.58 0.74
C PHE A 277 -13.42 -20.48 1.85
N GLU A 278 -12.12 -20.71 1.89
CA GLU A 278 -11.44 -21.62 2.81
C GLU A 278 -10.21 -20.93 3.40
N ARG A 279 -10.00 -21.08 4.71
CA ARG A 279 -8.83 -20.49 5.37
C ARG A 279 -7.51 -21.09 4.92
N GLU A 280 -7.50 -22.39 4.62
CA GLU A 280 -6.31 -23.09 4.14
C GLU A 280 -6.40 -23.30 2.65
N VAL A 281 -5.34 -22.94 1.93
CA VAL A 281 -5.21 -23.13 0.48
C VAL A 281 -4.38 -24.38 0.26
N ASP A 282 -4.98 -25.41 -0.32
CA ASP A 282 -4.34 -26.68 -0.59
C ASP A 282 -3.40 -26.63 -1.82
N GLU A 283 -2.54 -27.64 -1.97
CA GLU A 283 -1.62 -27.73 -3.10
C GLU A 283 -2.34 -27.95 -4.45
N GLU A 284 -3.57 -28.44 -4.45
CA GLU A 284 -4.37 -28.58 -5.67
C GLU A 284 -4.73 -27.21 -6.23
N ARG A 285 -5.13 -26.27 -5.38
CA ARG A 285 -5.44 -24.89 -5.76
C ARG A 285 -4.20 -24.14 -6.29
N TRP A 286 -3.05 -24.33 -5.68
CA TRP A 286 -1.80 -23.80 -6.20
C TRP A 286 -1.40 -24.37 -7.56
N ARG A 287 -1.65 -25.66 -7.79
CA ARG A 287 -1.45 -26.27 -9.12
C ARG A 287 -2.41 -25.73 -10.16
N GLU A 288 -3.66 -25.50 -9.78
CA GLU A 288 -4.67 -24.86 -10.63
C GLU A 288 -4.22 -23.45 -11.02
N LEU A 289 -3.81 -22.62 -10.05
CA LEU A 289 -3.30 -21.26 -10.30
C LEU A 289 -2.16 -21.27 -11.31
N ARG A 290 -1.14 -22.11 -11.10
CA ARG A 290 -0.01 -22.26 -12.01
C ARG A 290 -0.45 -22.66 -13.42
N SER A 291 -1.41 -23.56 -13.51
CA SER A 291 -1.95 -24.02 -14.81
C SER A 291 -2.72 -22.94 -15.53
N VAL A 292 -3.58 -22.19 -14.81
CA VAL A 292 -4.37 -21.08 -15.37
C VAL A 292 -3.42 -19.98 -15.86
N LEU A 293 -2.47 -19.57 -15.05
CA LEU A 293 -1.53 -18.51 -15.37
C LEU A 293 -0.65 -18.88 -16.59
N ARG A 294 -0.14 -20.11 -16.64
CA ARG A 294 0.61 -20.60 -17.80
C ARG A 294 -0.20 -20.55 -19.08
N LYS A 295 -1.43 -21.09 -19.06
CA LYS A 295 -2.32 -21.11 -20.24
C LYS A 295 -2.68 -19.71 -20.72
N GLU A 296 -2.84 -18.77 -19.80
CA GLU A 296 -3.09 -17.37 -20.12
C GLU A 296 -1.87 -16.75 -20.80
N ILE A 297 -0.68 -16.92 -20.22
CA ILE A 297 0.58 -16.42 -20.79
C ILE A 297 0.87 -16.99 -22.17
N GLU A 298 0.51 -18.26 -22.40
CA GLU A 298 0.58 -18.93 -23.71
C GLU A 298 -0.55 -18.52 -24.69
N GLY A 299 -1.48 -17.64 -24.28
CA GLY A 299 -2.63 -17.23 -25.10
C GLY A 299 -3.67 -18.32 -25.34
N ARG A 300 -3.71 -19.34 -24.48
CA ARG A 300 -4.56 -20.55 -24.63
C ARG A 300 -5.80 -20.52 -23.74
N LEU A 301 -6.03 -19.42 -22.99
CA LEU A 301 -7.15 -19.26 -22.08
C LEU A 301 -7.64 -17.82 -22.08
N SER A 302 -8.94 -17.58 -21.99
CA SER A 302 -9.53 -16.26 -21.80
C SER A 302 -9.88 -16.04 -20.33
N LEU A 303 -9.09 -15.27 -19.61
CA LEU A 303 -9.37 -14.92 -18.21
C LEU A 303 -10.66 -14.11 -18.07
N ALA A 304 -10.94 -13.21 -19.00
CA ALA A 304 -12.16 -12.40 -18.95
C ALA A 304 -13.42 -13.28 -18.90
N HIS A 305 -13.46 -14.33 -19.74
CA HIS A 305 -14.57 -15.30 -19.73
C HIS A 305 -14.63 -16.06 -18.39
N ARG A 306 -13.50 -16.57 -17.91
CA ARG A 306 -13.43 -17.35 -16.67
C ARG A 306 -13.79 -16.53 -15.43
N VAL A 307 -13.34 -15.28 -15.35
CA VAL A 307 -13.70 -14.36 -14.26
C VAL A 307 -15.20 -14.07 -14.30
N ALA A 308 -15.78 -13.87 -15.49
CA ALA A 308 -17.22 -13.65 -15.63
C ALA A 308 -18.03 -14.88 -15.20
N GLU A 309 -17.61 -16.10 -15.58
CA GLU A 309 -18.24 -17.36 -15.09
C GLU A 309 -18.16 -17.46 -13.56
N LYS A 310 -16.98 -17.22 -12.98
CA LYS A 310 -16.78 -17.28 -11.52
C LYS A 310 -17.67 -16.27 -10.80
N ARG A 311 -17.76 -15.05 -11.31
CA ARG A 311 -18.62 -13.98 -10.77
C ARG A 311 -20.10 -14.36 -10.83
N ALA A 312 -20.56 -14.99 -11.92
CA ALA A 312 -21.93 -15.46 -12.04
C ALA A 312 -22.28 -16.55 -11.03
N GLN A 313 -21.31 -17.41 -10.66
CA GLN A 313 -21.48 -18.44 -9.63
C GLN A 313 -21.57 -17.87 -8.22
N TYR A 314 -20.88 -16.74 -7.96
CA TYR A 314 -20.78 -16.11 -6.65
C TYR A 314 -21.10 -14.62 -6.75
N PRO A 315 -22.39 -14.26 -6.96
CA PRO A 315 -22.78 -12.88 -7.12
C PRO A 315 -22.50 -12.07 -5.84
N ALA A 316 -21.86 -10.93 -6.00
CA ALA A 316 -21.63 -10.01 -4.88
C ALA A 316 -22.97 -9.48 -4.34
N PRO A 317 -23.06 -9.21 -3.02
CA PRO A 317 -24.20 -8.50 -2.46
C PRO A 317 -24.37 -7.13 -3.16
N ARG A 318 -25.61 -6.69 -3.36
CA ARG A 318 -25.86 -5.34 -3.85
C ARG A 318 -25.27 -4.34 -2.87
N SER A 319 -24.33 -3.54 -3.34
CA SER A 319 -23.66 -2.53 -2.54
C SER A 319 -24.08 -1.13 -2.99
N SER A 320 -24.29 -0.23 -2.03
CA SER A 320 -24.49 1.20 -2.28
C SER A 320 -23.17 1.99 -2.32
N VAL A 321 -22.03 1.32 -2.24
CA VAL A 321 -20.71 1.97 -2.30
C VAL A 321 -20.50 2.55 -3.70
N PRO A 322 -20.35 3.88 -3.84
CA PRO A 322 -20.12 4.48 -5.15
C PRO A 322 -18.71 4.17 -5.64
N VAL A 323 -18.55 3.97 -6.95
CA VAL A 323 -17.24 3.89 -7.59
C VAL A 323 -16.62 5.29 -7.60
N THR A 324 -15.44 5.41 -7.00
CA THR A 324 -14.64 6.63 -7.02
C THR A 324 -13.31 6.38 -7.72
N VAL A 325 -12.89 7.30 -8.60
CA VAL A 325 -11.59 7.23 -9.27
C VAL A 325 -10.93 8.59 -9.15
N GLY A 326 -9.80 8.63 -8.43
CA GLY A 326 -8.92 9.77 -8.27
C GLY A 326 -7.64 9.58 -9.08
N VAL A 327 -7.08 10.66 -9.62
CA VAL A 327 -5.74 10.68 -10.23
C VAL A 327 -4.97 11.83 -9.62
N ASP A 328 -3.80 11.55 -9.09
CA ASP A 328 -2.94 12.51 -8.38
C ASP A 328 -1.50 12.41 -8.92
N ASN A 329 -1.04 13.47 -9.56
CA ASN A 329 0.32 13.61 -10.06
C ASN A 329 1.28 14.28 -9.04
N GLY A 330 0.76 14.80 -7.93
CA GLY A 330 1.57 15.34 -6.84
C GLY A 330 2.00 14.29 -5.82
N ALA A 331 1.36 13.13 -5.83
CA ALA A 331 1.53 12.09 -4.83
C ALA A 331 2.79 11.21 -4.97
N SER A 332 3.48 11.28 -6.10
CA SER A 332 4.76 10.61 -6.36
C SER A 332 5.59 11.47 -7.30
N GLU A 333 6.90 11.42 -7.17
CA GLU A 333 7.80 12.14 -8.08
C GLU A 333 7.85 11.48 -9.47
N TYR A 334 7.81 10.16 -9.51
CA TYR A 334 8.10 9.37 -10.72
C TYR A 334 6.88 8.73 -11.37
N SER A 335 5.75 8.65 -10.67
CA SER A 335 4.56 7.93 -11.13
C SER A 335 3.29 8.77 -11.00
N THR A 336 2.33 8.51 -11.87
CA THR A 336 0.95 8.96 -11.67
C THR A 336 0.27 8.01 -10.70
N VAL A 337 -0.38 8.54 -9.68
CA VAL A 337 -1.10 7.75 -8.68
C VAL A 337 -2.59 7.72 -9.03
N ILE A 338 -3.13 6.53 -9.22
CA ILE A 338 -4.56 6.29 -9.47
C ILE A 338 -5.15 5.62 -8.25
N GLU A 339 -6.15 6.25 -7.63
CA GLU A 339 -6.90 5.68 -6.52
C GLU A 339 -8.29 5.27 -6.99
N VAL A 340 -8.66 4.01 -6.75
CA VAL A 340 -9.97 3.44 -7.12
C VAL A 340 -10.67 2.96 -5.86
N GLY A 341 -11.83 3.55 -5.56
CA GLY A 341 -12.71 3.08 -4.50
C GLY A 341 -13.94 2.38 -5.09
N ALA A 342 -14.22 1.16 -4.64
CA ALA A 342 -15.37 0.38 -5.10
C ALA A 342 -15.87 -0.61 -4.03
N ALA A 343 -17.02 -1.25 -4.29
CA ALA A 343 -17.45 -2.41 -3.52
C ALA A 343 -16.57 -3.62 -3.84
N ASP A 344 -16.25 -4.41 -2.81
CA ASP A 344 -15.47 -5.63 -2.97
C ASP A 344 -16.27 -6.69 -3.77
N ARG A 345 -15.61 -7.32 -4.74
CA ARG A 345 -16.17 -8.41 -5.55
C ARG A 345 -15.09 -9.22 -6.24
N ILE A 346 -15.42 -10.44 -6.61
CA ILE A 346 -14.53 -11.32 -7.36
C ILE A 346 -14.08 -10.65 -8.67
N GLY A 347 -12.78 -10.60 -8.89
CA GLY A 347 -12.18 -10.05 -10.10
C GLY A 347 -12.18 -8.51 -10.19
N LEU A 348 -12.41 -7.79 -9.08
CA LEU A 348 -12.33 -6.32 -9.08
C LEU A 348 -10.94 -5.84 -9.52
N LEU A 349 -9.88 -6.37 -8.92
CA LEU A 349 -8.51 -6.02 -9.29
C LEU A 349 -8.20 -6.38 -10.75
N PHE A 350 -8.71 -7.52 -11.25
CA PHE A 350 -8.60 -7.89 -12.68
C PHE A 350 -9.26 -6.85 -13.59
N ASP A 351 -10.46 -6.40 -13.25
CA ASP A 351 -11.16 -5.38 -14.06
C ASP A 351 -10.38 -4.07 -14.12
N ILE A 352 -9.86 -3.60 -12.99
CA ILE A 352 -9.08 -2.36 -12.92
C ILE A 352 -7.78 -2.49 -13.70
N THR A 353 -6.99 -3.53 -13.42
CA THR A 353 -5.69 -3.74 -14.07
C THR A 353 -5.81 -4.03 -15.56
N SER A 354 -6.93 -4.63 -16.01
CA SER A 354 -7.21 -4.80 -17.42
C SER A 354 -7.40 -3.45 -18.13
N VAL A 355 -8.11 -2.51 -17.52
CA VAL A 355 -8.26 -1.15 -18.07
C VAL A 355 -6.92 -0.43 -18.11
N LEU A 356 -6.09 -0.55 -17.07
CA LEU A 356 -4.76 0.05 -17.07
C LEU A 356 -3.90 -0.50 -18.21
N ALA A 357 -3.96 -1.82 -18.45
CA ALA A 357 -3.26 -2.47 -19.56
C ALA A 357 -3.79 -2.06 -20.93
N GLU A 358 -5.12 -1.96 -21.13
CA GLU A 358 -5.75 -1.47 -22.36
C GLU A 358 -5.32 -0.04 -22.69
N LEU A 359 -5.08 0.79 -21.67
CA LEU A 359 -4.57 2.16 -21.81
C LEU A 359 -3.04 2.23 -21.86
N MET A 360 -2.36 1.09 -21.99
CA MET A 360 -0.89 0.98 -22.06
C MET A 360 -0.19 1.65 -20.85
N LEU A 361 -0.79 1.53 -19.68
CA LEU A 361 -0.22 2.00 -18.42
C LEU A 361 0.55 0.86 -17.74
N ASP A 362 1.80 1.13 -17.42
CA ASP A 362 2.68 0.24 -16.70
C ASP A 362 2.52 0.45 -15.19
N VAL A 363 2.19 -0.61 -14.45
CA VAL A 363 1.95 -0.56 -13.01
C VAL A 363 3.24 -0.90 -12.27
N GLN A 364 3.83 0.09 -11.61
CA GLN A 364 5.06 -0.06 -10.83
C GLN A 364 4.81 -0.60 -9.41
N LEU A 365 3.67 -0.22 -8.84
CA LEU A 365 3.25 -0.63 -7.49
C LEU A 365 1.73 -0.62 -7.43
N ALA A 366 1.15 -1.63 -6.80
CA ALA A 366 -0.26 -1.64 -6.46
C ALA A 366 -0.44 -1.91 -4.96
N LYS A 367 -1.26 -1.09 -4.30
CA LYS A 367 -1.68 -1.29 -2.91
C LYS A 367 -3.18 -1.56 -2.89
N VAL A 368 -3.54 -2.74 -2.44
CA VAL A 368 -4.94 -3.20 -2.34
C VAL A 368 -5.34 -3.18 -0.87
N ALA A 369 -6.43 -2.51 -0.54
CA ALA A 369 -6.92 -2.46 0.82
C ALA A 369 -8.45 -2.63 0.87
N THR A 370 -8.90 -3.69 1.52
CA THR A 370 -10.34 -3.92 1.75
C THR A 370 -10.72 -3.50 3.17
N TYR A 371 -11.74 -2.66 3.29
CA TYR A 371 -12.27 -2.18 4.55
C TYR A 371 -13.80 -2.26 4.57
N ALA A 372 -14.36 -3.07 5.45
CA ALA A 372 -15.81 -3.21 5.64
C ALA A 372 -16.61 -3.41 4.33
N GLY A 373 -16.08 -4.21 3.40
CA GLY A 373 -16.70 -4.46 2.10
C GLY A 373 -16.50 -3.36 1.05
N ARG A 374 -15.69 -2.34 1.36
CA ARG A 374 -15.19 -1.33 0.43
C ARG A 374 -13.71 -1.58 0.16
N VAL A 375 -13.35 -1.60 -1.10
CA VAL A 375 -11.95 -1.67 -1.54
C VAL A 375 -11.47 -0.26 -1.86
N ILE A 376 -10.23 0.05 -1.49
CA ILE A 376 -9.49 1.22 -1.95
C ILE A 376 -8.18 0.69 -2.51
N ASP A 377 -8.07 0.70 -3.83
CA ASP A 377 -6.88 0.28 -4.56
C ASP A 377 -6.11 1.50 -5.05
N VAL A 378 -4.81 1.50 -4.84
CA VAL A 378 -3.92 2.58 -5.27
C VAL A 378 -2.87 2.01 -6.20
N PHE A 379 -2.79 2.56 -7.42
CA PHE A 379 -1.85 2.15 -8.46
C PHE A 379 -0.87 3.27 -8.75
N TYR A 380 0.41 2.97 -8.74
CA TYR A 380 1.48 3.83 -9.23
C TYR A 380 1.79 3.44 -10.65
N VAL A 381 1.42 4.29 -11.61
CA VAL A 381 1.51 3.96 -13.02
C VAL A 381 2.38 4.94 -13.80
N ARG A 382 2.93 4.45 -14.91
CA ARG A 382 3.63 5.25 -15.92
C ARG A 382 3.04 4.98 -17.30
N ASP A 383 3.25 5.92 -18.24
CA ASP A 383 2.95 5.69 -19.66
C ASP A 383 3.93 4.69 -20.28
N ALA A 384 3.68 4.26 -21.52
CA ALA A 384 4.54 3.36 -22.25
C ALA A 384 5.99 3.90 -22.49
N LEU A 385 6.23 5.17 -22.21
CA LEU A 385 7.55 5.81 -22.28
C LEU A 385 8.20 5.97 -20.88
N GLY A 386 7.61 5.37 -19.85
CA GLY A 386 8.09 5.43 -18.47
C GLY A 386 7.85 6.76 -17.76
N ARG A 387 6.93 7.61 -18.25
CA ARG A 387 6.66 8.96 -17.72
C ARG A 387 5.32 9.01 -17.00
N LYS A 388 5.15 10.06 -16.18
CA LYS A 388 3.84 10.38 -15.61
C LYS A 388 2.82 10.75 -16.71
N VAL A 389 1.55 10.39 -16.46
CA VAL A 389 0.42 10.81 -17.28
C VAL A 389 -0.03 12.20 -16.85
N THR A 390 0.47 13.23 -17.49
CA THR A 390 0.18 14.64 -17.14
C THR A 390 -0.85 15.31 -18.07
N ASP A 391 -1.16 14.69 -19.22
CA ASP A 391 -2.18 15.22 -20.13
C ASP A 391 -3.58 15.08 -19.52
N ALA A 392 -4.29 16.21 -19.39
CA ALA A 392 -5.61 16.27 -18.76
C ALA A 392 -6.66 15.43 -19.48
N ALA A 393 -6.60 15.33 -20.81
CA ALA A 393 -7.52 14.53 -21.61
C ALA A 393 -7.29 13.02 -21.35
N GLN A 394 -6.04 12.61 -21.28
CA GLN A 394 -5.67 11.23 -20.96
C GLN A 394 -6.05 10.86 -19.50
N VAL A 395 -5.89 11.77 -18.56
CA VAL A 395 -6.32 11.58 -17.17
C VAL A 395 -7.84 11.37 -17.08
N GLU A 396 -8.64 12.17 -17.79
CA GLU A 396 -10.11 11.99 -17.81
C GLU A 396 -10.52 10.69 -18.51
N GLU A 397 -9.82 10.29 -19.56
CA GLU A 397 -10.04 8.99 -20.24
C GLU A 397 -9.80 7.82 -19.30
N ILE A 398 -8.71 7.83 -18.53
CA ILE A 398 -8.41 6.81 -17.51
C ILE A 398 -9.56 6.72 -16.50
N LYS A 399 -9.99 7.85 -15.94
CA LYS A 399 -11.11 7.90 -14.97
C LYS A 399 -12.40 7.37 -15.58
N ALA A 400 -12.73 7.76 -16.81
CA ALA A 400 -13.93 7.34 -17.51
C ALA A 400 -13.91 5.84 -17.81
N ALA A 401 -12.82 5.30 -18.32
CA ALA A 401 -12.67 3.90 -18.66
C ALA A 401 -12.79 2.99 -17.42
N ILE A 402 -12.13 3.34 -16.31
CA ILE A 402 -12.24 2.58 -15.04
C ILE A 402 -13.69 2.64 -14.53
N ARG A 403 -14.33 3.83 -14.47
CA ARG A 403 -15.73 3.95 -14.03
C ARG A 403 -16.68 3.13 -14.91
N ALA A 404 -16.52 3.18 -16.22
CA ALA A 404 -17.36 2.42 -17.17
C ALA A 404 -17.21 0.91 -16.96
N ARG A 405 -15.98 0.41 -16.81
CA ARG A 405 -15.72 -1.02 -16.53
C ARG A 405 -16.37 -1.47 -15.22
N LEU A 406 -16.30 -0.65 -14.16
CA LEU A 406 -16.82 -1.00 -12.85
C LEU A 406 -18.33 -0.78 -12.71
N ALA A 407 -18.95 0.10 -13.49
CA ALA A 407 -20.40 0.34 -13.50
C ALA A 407 -21.18 -0.71 -14.30
N GLY A 408 -20.55 -1.40 -15.22
CA GLY A 408 -21.18 -2.41 -16.11
C GLY A 408 -21.43 -3.77 -15.46
N HIS A 409 -21.23 -3.87 -14.14
CA HIS A 409 -21.33 -5.16 -13.43
C HIS A 409 -22.16 -5.06 -12.15
#